data_66f2f2641e2f66ea83f23ce4c8b153d3
#
_entry.id   66f2f2641e2f66ea83f23ce4c8b153d3
#
_cell.length_a   1.000
_cell.length_b   1.000
_cell.length_c   1.000
_cell.angle_alpha   90.00
_cell.angle_beta   90.00
_cell.angle_gamma   90.00
#
_symmetry.space_group_name_H-M   'P 1'
#
loop_
_entity.id
_entity.type
_entity.pdbx_description
1 polymer ?
#
loop_
_entity_poly.entity_id
_entity_poly.type
_entity_poly.pdbx_seq_one_letter_code
_entity_poly.pdbx_strand_id
1 'polypeptide(L)'
;DRNRHDRYLNGGNEMFLFNNFYETIARGRDIPVFFLGNAFSMVNPYFLELGIRIDNPEPNKIYKGKSWTLVFWRDEEYIKKREQTQFYQATKGTSFNEHAFGNHFYLDRTDFVKKRPKDSEHQFSLVYLGKTYGVWVDWDKGEYYVSTKGANTSREKTISLSLADNRPNNVNIRRYRNMPFMRAFRMAVDNNSVYFDSLETYHKMSEVVYLLKTIT
;
A
#
# COMPACT_ATOMS: atom_id res chain seq x y z
N ASP A 1 12.30 -7.61 5.43
CA ASP A 1 12.14 -6.17 5.49
C ASP A 1 11.99 -5.70 6.95
N ARG A 2 13.13 -5.63 7.65
CA ARG A 2 13.19 -5.25 9.08
C ARG A 2 12.75 -3.81 9.36
N ASN A 3 12.66 -2.98 8.32
CA ASN A 3 12.45 -1.53 8.46
C ASN A 3 10.98 -1.08 8.48
N ARG A 4 10.01 -1.98 8.32
CA ARG A 4 8.60 -1.59 8.30
C ARG A 4 8.02 -1.34 9.68
N HIS A 5 8.58 -2.02 10.70
CA HIS A 5 8.12 -1.90 12.09
C HIS A 5 8.76 -0.72 12.85
N ASP A 6 9.92 -0.23 12.37
CA ASP A 6 10.67 0.82 13.07
C ASP A 6 10.13 2.25 12.84
N ARG A 7 9.12 2.41 11.98
CA ARG A 7 8.60 3.73 11.59
C ARG A 7 7.43 4.20 12.41
N TYR A 8 6.72 3.26 12.97
CA TYR A 8 5.56 3.50 13.80
C TYR A 8 5.79 2.79 15.13
N LEU A 9 5.19 3.31 16.18
CA LEU A 9 5.30 2.70 17.51
C LEU A 9 4.97 1.21 17.46
N ASN A 10 5.78 0.40 18.13
CA ASN A 10 5.64 -1.06 18.17
C ASN A 10 4.21 -1.49 18.50
N GLY A 11 3.65 -2.38 17.68
CA GLY A 11 2.32 -2.95 17.88
C GLY A 11 1.22 -2.39 16.97
N GLY A 12 1.52 -1.48 16.03
CA GLY A 12 0.53 -0.98 15.04
C GLY A 12 -0.59 -0.12 15.64
N ASN A 13 -0.45 0.31 16.90
CA ASN A 13 -1.47 1.04 17.68
C ASN A 13 -1.20 2.54 17.78
N GLU A 14 -0.35 3.10 16.92
CA GLU A 14 0.04 4.52 17.00
C GLU A 14 -1.17 5.45 16.94
N MET A 15 -2.10 5.23 16.01
CA MET A 15 -3.32 6.04 15.91
C MET A 15 -4.23 5.88 17.13
N PHE A 16 -4.35 4.69 17.68
CA PHE A 16 -5.10 4.48 18.91
C PHE A 16 -4.50 5.23 20.10
N LEU A 17 -3.18 5.19 20.25
CA LEU A 17 -2.47 5.93 21.30
C LEU A 17 -2.62 7.45 21.11
N PHE A 18 -2.50 7.92 19.86
CA PHE A 18 -2.72 9.32 19.52
C PHE A 18 -4.16 9.76 19.85
N ASN A 19 -5.16 8.98 19.45
CA ASN A 19 -6.57 9.30 19.73
C ASN A 19 -6.85 9.37 21.24
N ASN A 20 -6.33 8.42 22.03
CA ASN A 20 -6.45 8.45 23.48
C ASN A 20 -5.75 9.67 24.12
N PHE A 21 -4.57 10.03 23.61
CA PHE A 21 -3.85 11.22 24.03
C PHE A 21 -4.64 12.50 23.69
N TYR A 22 -5.17 12.59 22.49
CA TYR A 22 -6.00 13.71 22.06
C TYR A 22 -7.22 13.86 22.96
N GLU A 23 -8.00 12.80 23.20
CA GLU A 23 -9.17 12.83 24.07
C GLU A 23 -8.81 13.27 25.51
N THR A 24 -7.66 12.83 26.01
CA THR A 24 -7.18 13.23 27.33
C THR A 24 -6.91 14.72 27.43
N ILE A 25 -6.37 15.33 26.37
CA ILE A 25 -6.04 16.77 26.33
C ILE A 25 -7.28 17.59 25.98
N ALA A 26 -8.03 17.16 24.97
CA ALA A 26 -9.17 17.90 24.46
C ALA A 26 -10.31 17.97 25.46
N ARG A 27 -10.57 16.89 26.20
CA ARG A 27 -11.65 16.82 27.22
C ARG A 27 -12.98 17.34 26.70
N GLY A 28 -13.36 16.92 25.47
CA GLY A 28 -14.58 17.38 24.81
C GLY A 28 -14.52 18.76 24.15
N ARG A 29 -13.34 19.37 24.07
CA ARG A 29 -13.12 20.62 23.33
C ARG A 29 -12.63 20.31 21.92
N ASP A 30 -13.00 21.15 20.96
CA ASP A 30 -12.48 21.10 19.59
C ASP A 30 -11.08 21.75 19.53
N ILE A 31 -10.05 20.94 19.50
CA ILE A 31 -8.67 21.39 19.43
C ILE A 31 -8.09 20.98 18.07
N PRO A 32 -7.61 21.95 17.25
CA PRO A 32 -6.97 21.61 16.00
C PRO A 32 -5.65 20.87 16.22
N VAL A 33 -5.39 19.88 15.38
CA VAL A 33 -4.15 19.08 15.40
C VAL A 33 -3.40 19.31 14.09
N PHE A 34 -2.09 19.53 14.19
CA PHE A 34 -1.20 19.67 13.05
C PHE A 34 -0.23 18.49 13.00
N PHE A 35 -0.29 17.73 11.92
CA PHE A 35 0.68 16.69 11.62
C PHE A 35 1.70 17.22 10.61
N LEU A 36 2.96 17.19 10.99
CA LEU A 36 4.07 17.54 10.10
C LEU A 36 4.92 16.28 9.88
N GLY A 37 5.21 15.98 8.64
CA GLY A 37 5.96 14.78 8.31
C GLY A 37 6.55 14.84 6.90
N ASN A 38 7.53 14.00 6.65
CA ASN A 38 8.09 13.81 5.32
C ASN A 38 7.16 12.97 4.45
N ALA A 39 7.23 13.19 3.13
CA ALA A 39 6.51 12.39 2.14
C ALA A 39 7.12 10.97 2.06
N PHE A 40 6.61 10.07 2.90
CA PHE A 40 7.13 8.73 3.02
C PHE A 40 6.25 7.70 2.28
N SER A 41 4.97 7.69 2.58
CA SER A 41 3.95 6.88 1.91
C SER A 41 2.57 7.52 2.06
N MET A 42 1.77 7.45 0.99
CA MET A 42 0.35 7.81 1.03
C MET A 42 -0.49 6.78 1.78
N VAL A 43 0.03 5.57 1.98
CA VAL A 43 -0.60 4.51 2.75
C VAL A 43 0.07 4.41 4.12
N ASN A 44 -0.25 5.34 4.99
CA ASN A 44 0.21 5.38 6.37
C ASN A 44 -0.98 5.29 7.34
N PRO A 45 -0.77 4.92 8.61
CA PRO A 45 -1.85 4.75 9.59
C PRO A 45 -2.73 5.98 9.75
N TYR A 46 -2.17 7.18 9.72
CA TYR A 46 -2.91 8.43 9.87
C TYR A 46 -3.85 8.68 8.68
N PHE A 47 -3.35 8.48 7.46
CA PHE A 47 -4.16 8.66 6.25
C PHE A 47 -5.27 7.62 6.14
N LEU A 48 -4.97 6.36 6.51
CA LEU A 48 -5.97 5.29 6.51
C LEU A 48 -7.08 5.55 7.51
N GLU A 49 -6.76 5.94 8.73
CA GLU A 49 -7.71 6.23 9.80
C GLU A 49 -8.59 7.45 9.47
N LEU A 50 -7.98 8.52 8.96
CA LEU A 50 -8.68 9.73 8.56
C LEU A 50 -9.42 9.59 7.21
N GLY A 51 -9.32 8.44 6.54
CA GLY A 51 -9.94 8.19 5.24
C GLY A 51 -9.36 9.04 4.11
N ILE A 52 -8.10 9.46 4.24
CA ILE A 52 -7.40 10.24 3.21
C ILE A 52 -6.96 9.28 2.10
N ARG A 53 -7.48 9.50 0.90
CA ARG A 53 -7.18 8.69 -0.29
C ARG A 53 -6.88 9.61 -1.46
N ILE A 54 -5.60 9.79 -1.74
CA ILE A 54 -5.10 10.63 -2.83
C ILE A 54 -3.99 9.81 -3.50
N ASP A 55 -4.20 9.37 -4.73
CA ASP A 55 -3.23 8.51 -5.42
C ASP A 55 -2.04 9.30 -5.98
N ASN A 56 -2.30 10.52 -6.50
CA ASN A 56 -1.27 11.40 -7.07
C ASN A 56 -1.39 12.81 -6.50
N PRO A 57 -0.75 13.13 -5.37
CA PRO A 57 -0.82 14.46 -4.79
C PRO A 57 -0.02 15.48 -5.62
N GLU A 58 -0.66 16.61 -5.92
CA GLU A 58 -0.01 17.73 -6.58
C GLU A 58 0.70 18.62 -5.53
N PRO A 59 1.94 19.09 -5.80
CA PRO A 59 2.64 19.99 -4.90
C PRO A 59 1.83 21.27 -4.62
N ASN A 60 1.85 21.71 -3.36
CA ASN A 60 1.21 22.91 -2.86
C ASN A 60 -0.31 23.00 -3.06
N LYS A 61 -0.95 21.94 -3.51
CA LYS A 61 -2.41 21.85 -3.61
C LYS A 61 -3.02 21.51 -2.26
N ILE A 62 -4.12 22.21 -1.95
CA ILE A 62 -4.88 21.99 -0.72
C ILE A 62 -5.97 20.95 -0.99
N TYR A 63 -5.92 19.85 -0.27
CA TYR A 63 -6.95 18.82 -0.26
C TYR A 63 -7.75 18.93 1.02
N LYS A 64 -9.08 18.85 0.92
CA LYS A 64 -9.99 18.98 2.06
C LYS A 64 -10.91 17.77 2.15
N GLY A 65 -10.97 17.16 3.31
CA GLY A 65 -11.98 16.19 3.70
C GLY A 65 -12.99 16.79 4.68
N LYS A 66 -13.81 15.96 5.27
CA LYS A 66 -14.82 16.41 6.24
C LYS A 66 -14.20 16.99 7.50
N SER A 67 -13.12 16.42 8.00
CA SER A 67 -12.45 16.75 9.27
C SER A 67 -10.96 16.99 9.14
N TRP A 68 -10.42 17.06 7.92
CA TRP A 68 -9.01 17.24 7.70
C TRP A 68 -8.71 18.16 6.51
N THR A 69 -7.56 18.78 6.56
CA THR A 69 -6.95 19.50 5.44
C THR A 69 -5.53 18.98 5.26
N LEU A 70 -5.15 18.67 4.03
CA LEU A 70 -3.84 18.13 3.68
C LEU A 70 -3.18 19.02 2.63
N VAL A 71 -1.90 19.32 2.81
CA VAL A 71 -1.07 20.05 1.86
C VAL A 71 0.25 19.32 1.69
N PHE A 72 0.61 19.04 0.43
CA PHE A 72 1.95 18.57 0.10
C PHE A 72 2.83 19.76 -0.16
N TRP A 73 3.45 20.26 0.92
CA TRP A 73 4.28 21.45 0.85
C TRP A 73 5.57 21.19 0.05
N ARG A 74 5.81 22.03 -0.95
CA ARG A 74 7.06 22.03 -1.72
C ARG A 74 7.56 23.47 -1.85
N ASP A 75 8.74 23.72 -1.32
CA ASP A 75 9.42 25.01 -1.39
C ASP A 75 10.52 24.96 -2.45
N GLU A 76 10.25 25.53 -3.61
CA GLU A 76 11.16 25.57 -4.75
C GLU A 76 12.44 26.38 -4.48
N GLU A 77 12.36 27.44 -3.66
CA GLU A 77 13.56 28.21 -3.32
C GLU A 77 14.47 27.41 -2.39
N TYR A 78 13.89 26.73 -1.42
CA TYR A 78 14.63 25.86 -0.53
C TYR A 78 15.30 24.71 -1.30
N ILE A 79 14.61 24.10 -2.25
CA ILE A 79 15.13 23.03 -3.09
C ILE A 79 16.34 23.57 -3.89
N LYS A 80 16.20 24.71 -4.58
CA LYS A 80 17.28 25.33 -5.34
C LYS A 80 18.51 25.64 -4.48
N LYS A 81 18.33 26.13 -3.24
CA LYS A 81 19.45 26.36 -2.31
C LYS A 81 20.15 25.04 -1.93
N ARG A 82 19.39 23.99 -1.69
CA ARG A 82 19.96 22.67 -1.35
C ARG A 82 20.67 22.01 -2.52
N GLU A 83 20.18 22.18 -3.74
CA GLU A 83 20.83 21.68 -4.95
C GLU A 83 22.28 22.20 -5.14
N GLN A 84 22.61 23.33 -4.56
CA GLN A 84 23.95 23.91 -4.59
C GLN A 84 24.90 23.29 -3.54
N THR A 85 24.40 22.45 -2.65
CA THR A 85 25.22 21.82 -1.61
C THR A 85 26.07 20.67 -2.16
N GLN A 86 27.26 20.50 -1.60
CA GLN A 86 28.15 19.38 -1.94
C GLN A 86 27.48 18.02 -1.73
N PHE A 87 26.68 17.92 -0.68
CA PHE A 87 25.93 16.68 -0.36
C PHE A 87 24.90 16.34 -1.45
N TYR A 88 24.16 17.33 -1.95
CA TYR A 88 23.26 17.11 -3.08
C TYR A 88 24.02 16.63 -4.31
N GLN A 89 25.11 17.28 -4.67
CA GLN A 89 25.92 16.92 -5.83
C GLN A 89 26.49 15.50 -5.71
N ALA A 90 26.93 15.11 -4.52
CA ALA A 90 27.44 13.76 -4.26
C ALA A 90 26.36 12.65 -4.33
N THR A 91 25.11 12.99 -4.02
CA THR A 91 23.99 12.04 -4.00
C THR A 91 23.08 12.13 -5.22
N LYS A 92 23.38 13.02 -6.17
CA LYS A 92 22.58 13.23 -7.38
C LYS A 92 22.42 11.92 -8.17
N GLY A 93 21.16 11.59 -8.55
CA GLY A 93 20.83 10.36 -9.27
C GLY A 93 20.66 9.13 -8.36
N THR A 94 20.76 9.29 -7.04
CA THR A 94 20.38 8.21 -6.11
C THR A 94 18.90 8.30 -5.73
N SER A 95 18.29 7.17 -5.38
CA SER A 95 16.92 7.12 -4.86
C SER A 95 16.72 7.97 -3.59
N PHE A 96 17.78 8.12 -2.79
CA PHE A 96 17.78 9.01 -1.64
C PHE A 96 17.59 10.48 -2.07
N ASN A 97 18.32 10.92 -3.10
CA ASN A 97 18.25 12.30 -3.59
C ASN A 97 16.86 12.60 -4.17
N GLU A 98 16.30 11.69 -4.98
CA GLU A 98 14.95 11.82 -5.53
C GLU A 98 13.89 11.94 -4.44
N HIS A 99 14.00 11.14 -3.38
CA HIS A 99 13.11 11.22 -2.24
C HIS A 99 13.30 12.49 -1.40
N ALA A 100 14.54 12.78 -1.02
CA ALA A 100 14.84 13.86 -0.07
C ALA A 100 14.63 15.27 -0.68
N PHE A 101 14.75 15.40 -1.98
CA PHE A 101 14.67 16.71 -2.69
C PHE A 101 13.51 16.77 -3.69
N GLY A 102 13.15 15.65 -4.31
CA GLY A 102 12.03 15.57 -5.25
C GLY A 102 10.65 15.59 -4.61
N ASN A 103 10.58 15.44 -3.28
CA ASN A 103 9.32 15.27 -2.54
C ASN A 103 8.47 14.10 -3.07
N HIS A 104 9.15 13.07 -3.57
CA HIS A 104 8.50 11.83 -4.00
C HIS A 104 8.28 10.91 -2.80
N PHE A 105 7.15 10.23 -2.79
CA PHE A 105 6.87 9.24 -1.76
C PHE A 105 7.81 8.04 -1.92
N TYR A 106 8.67 7.84 -0.94
CA TYR A 106 9.75 6.84 -1.00
C TYR A 106 9.26 5.41 -1.19
N LEU A 107 8.10 5.08 -0.62
CA LEU A 107 7.55 3.73 -0.68
C LEU A 107 6.45 3.53 -1.72
N ASP A 108 5.90 4.60 -2.26
CA ASP A 108 4.76 4.50 -3.15
C ASP A 108 5.22 4.29 -4.59
N ARG A 109 5.45 3.03 -4.92
CA ARG A 109 5.70 2.61 -6.29
C ARG A 109 4.37 2.57 -7.05
N THR A 110 4.14 3.57 -7.88
CA THR A 110 2.92 3.69 -8.69
C THR A 110 2.95 2.85 -9.96
N ASP A 111 4.13 2.39 -10.38
CA ASP A 111 4.33 1.51 -11.52
C ASP A 111 3.55 0.18 -11.41
N PHE A 112 3.26 -0.27 -10.19
CA PHE A 112 2.43 -1.45 -9.95
C PHE A 112 0.93 -1.15 -9.79
N VAL A 113 0.52 0.13 -9.85
CA VAL A 113 -0.89 0.51 -9.78
C VAL A 113 -1.44 0.68 -11.18
N LYS A 114 -2.32 -0.23 -11.58
CA LYS A 114 -2.89 -0.27 -12.93
C LYS A 114 -4.34 -0.73 -12.87
N LYS A 115 -5.19 -0.04 -13.62
CA LYS A 115 -6.59 -0.44 -13.72
C LYS A 115 -6.72 -1.76 -14.48
N ARG A 116 -7.45 -2.69 -13.89
CA ARG A 116 -7.74 -3.99 -14.49
C ARG A 116 -8.50 -3.83 -15.82
N PRO A 117 -8.07 -4.49 -16.90
CA PRO A 117 -8.82 -4.57 -18.16
C PRO A 117 -10.18 -5.25 -17.95
N LYS A 118 -11.18 -4.85 -18.76
CA LYS A 118 -12.52 -5.44 -18.68
C LYS A 118 -12.53 -6.92 -19.08
N ASP A 119 -11.66 -7.28 -20.00
CA ASP A 119 -11.58 -8.63 -20.58
C ASP A 119 -10.72 -9.61 -19.78
N SER A 120 -10.17 -9.16 -18.64
CA SER A 120 -9.41 -10.02 -17.76
C SER A 120 -10.29 -11.07 -17.07
N GLU A 121 -9.79 -12.30 -16.99
CA GLU A 121 -10.48 -13.45 -16.45
C GLU A 121 -10.17 -13.62 -14.95
N HIS A 122 -11.22 -13.81 -14.12
CA HIS A 122 -11.05 -14.09 -12.70
C HIS A 122 -10.50 -15.52 -12.49
N GLN A 123 -9.36 -15.65 -11.85
CA GLN A 123 -8.72 -16.92 -11.58
C GLN A 123 -9.10 -17.46 -10.18
N PHE A 124 -8.82 -16.70 -9.16
CA PHE A 124 -9.07 -17.05 -7.77
C PHE A 124 -9.14 -15.81 -6.90
N SER A 125 -9.54 -15.99 -5.64
CA SER A 125 -9.55 -14.93 -4.63
C SER A 125 -8.68 -15.33 -3.45
N LEU A 126 -7.99 -14.35 -2.86
CA LEU A 126 -7.17 -14.50 -1.67
C LEU A 126 -7.86 -13.84 -0.48
N VAL A 127 -7.93 -14.53 0.64
CA VAL A 127 -8.41 -13.95 1.92
C VAL A 127 -7.22 -13.70 2.80
N TYR A 128 -7.05 -12.44 3.19
CA TYR A 128 -5.96 -12.00 4.05
C TYR A 128 -6.42 -10.91 5.00
N LEU A 129 -6.23 -11.11 6.31
CA LEU A 129 -6.67 -10.22 7.39
C LEU A 129 -8.16 -9.85 7.27
N GLY A 130 -9.02 -10.85 7.00
CA GLY A 130 -10.46 -10.69 6.88
C GLY A 130 -10.95 -10.01 5.61
N LYS A 131 -10.04 -9.60 4.69
CA LYS A 131 -10.40 -9.00 3.39
C LYS A 131 -10.20 -9.99 2.25
N THR A 132 -11.06 -9.90 1.24
CA THR A 132 -10.98 -10.73 0.03
C THR A 132 -10.43 -9.91 -1.13
N TYR A 133 -9.39 -10.43 -1.77
CA TYR A 133 -8.73 -9.88 -2.94
C TYR A 133 -8.90 -10.84 -4.10
N GLY A 134 -9.59 -10.42 -5.15
CA GLY A 134 -9.67 -11.20 -6.37
C GLY A 134 -8.38 -11.06 -7.18
N VAL A 135 -8.02 -12.11 -7.88
CA VAL A 135 -6.89 -12.20 -8.80
C VAL A 135 -7.43 -12.50 -10.19
N TRP A 136 -7.14 -11.62 -11.14
CA TRP A 136 -7.51 -11.76 -12.55
C TRP A 136 -6.26 -11.86 -13.40
N VAL A 137 -6.41 -12.42 -14.59
CA VAL A 137 -5.35 -12.50 -15.59
C VAL A 137 -5.82 -11.92 -16.92
N ASP A 138 -4.95 -11.15 -17.55
CA ASP A 138 -5.01 -10.78 -18.95
C ASP A 138 -4.08 -11.75 -19.70
N TRP A 139 -4.66 -12.75 -20.37
CA TRP A 139 -3.90 -13.80 -21.06
C TRP A 139 -3.10 -13.27 -22.25
N ASP A 140 -3.58 -12.22 -22.90
CA ASP A 140 -2.91 -11.66 -24.07
C ASP A 140 -1.59 -10.97 -23.70
N LYS A 141 -1.54 -10.38 -22.48
CA LYS A 141 -0.36 -9.70 -21.97
C LYS A 141 0.45 -10.51 -20.96
N GLY A 142 -0.11 -11.60 -20.45
CA GLY A 142 0.48 -12.36 -19.33
C GLY A 142 0.54 -11.56 -18.04
N GLU A 143 -0.33 -10.57 -17.87
CA GLU A 143 -0.40 -9.69 -16.71
C GLU A 143 -1.47 -10.14 -15.72
N TYR A 144 -1.16 -10.07 -14.44
CA TYR A 144 -2.09 -10.34 -13.35
C TYR A 144 -2.54 -9.04 -12.67
N TYR A 145 -3.80 -9.02 -12.24
CA TYR A 145 -4.41 -7.88 -11.58
C TYR A 145 -5.04 -8.29 -10.26
N VAL A 146 -4.74 -7.58 -9.20
CA VAL A 146 -5.28 -7.81 -7.86
C VAL A 146 -6.18 -6.64 -7.46
N SER A 147 -7.41 -6.95 -7.06
CA SER A 147 -8.40 -5.94 -6.69
C SER A 147 -9.33 -6.44 -5.58
N THR A 148 -9.83 -5.53 -4.77
CA THR A 148 -10.89 -5.81 -3.79
C THR A 148 -12.28 -5.82 -4.41
N LYS A 149 -12.43 -5.34 -5.65
CA LYS A 149 -13.72 -5.20 -6.33
C LYS A 149 -14.02 -6.41 -7.22
N GLY A 150 -15.24 -6.96 -7.08
CA GLY A 150 -15.73 -8.03 -7.94
C GLY A 150 -15.08 -9.40 -7.69
N ALA A 151 -14.46 -9.61 -6.53
CA ALA A 151 -13.86 -10.89 -6.17
C ALA A 151 -14.93 -11.99 -6.12
N ASN A 152 -14.64 -13.14 -6.74
CA ASN A 152 -15.49 -14.32 -6.62
C ASN A 152 -15.19 -15.01 -5.28
N THR A 153 -16.23 -15.23 -4.48
CA THR A 153 -16.14 -15.83 -3.14
C THR A 153 -16.60 -17.29 -3.09
N SER A 154 -16.73 -17.95 -4.25
CA SER A 154 -17.02 -19.39 -4.26
C SER A 154 -15.89 -20.15 -3.54
N ARG A 155 -16.25 -21.20 -2.80
CA ARG A 155 -15.31 -21.98 -1.97
C ARG A 155 -14.10 -22.47 -2.77
N GLU A 156 -14.34 -22.99 -3.95
CA GLU A 156 -13.29 -23.59 -4.79
C GLU A 156 -12.27 -22.59 -5.32
N LYS A 157 -12.67 -21.32 -5.40
CA LYS A 157 -11.83 -20.23 -5.91
C LYS A 157 -11.32 -19.28 -4.80
N THR A 158 -11.69 -19.53 -3.53
CA THR A 158 -11.33 -18.67 -2.41
C THR A 158 -10.28 -19.34 -1.53
N ILE A 159 -9.13 -18.70 -1.39
CA ILE A 159 -7.95 -19.24 -0.72
C ILE A 159 -7.59 -18.38 0.48
N SER A 160 -7.57 -18.97 1.68
CA SER A 160 -7.07 -18.31 2.88
C SER A 160 -5.55 -18.43 2.99
N LEU A 161 -4.89 -17.33 3.32
CA LEU A 161 -3.44 -17.26 3.46
C LEU A 161 -2.98 -17.57 4.88
N SER A 162 -3.83 -17.34 5.87
CA SER A 162 -3.55 -17.61 7.28
C SER A 162 -4.56 -18.59 7.88
N LEU A 163 -4.21 -19.18 9.01
CA LEU A 163 -5.15 -20.02 9.77
C LEU A 163 -6.28 -19.17 10.38
N ALA A 164 -6.03 -17.92 10.72
CA ALA A 164 -7.02 -16.99 11.26
C ALA A 164 -8.11 -16.65 10.23
N ASP A 165 -7.77 -16.65 8.95
CA ASP A 165 -8.70 -16.40 7.85
C ASP A 165 -9.41 -17.67 7.33
N ASN A 166 -9.09 -18.85 7.89
CA ASN A 166 -9.65 -20.10 7.43
C ASN A 166 -11.14 -20.18 7.85
N ARG A 167 -12.03 -20.34 6.87
CA ARG A 167 -13.49 -20.41 7.02
C ARG A 167 -14.04 -21.60 6.22
N PRO A 168 -15.26 -22.07 6.50
CA PRO A 168 -15.88 -23.17 5.73
C PRO A 168 -16.02 -22.89 4.24
N ASN A 169 -16.07 -21.62 3.84
CA ASN A 169 -16.22 -21.15 2.47
C ASN A 169 -14.91 -20.84 1.75
N ASN A 170 -13.78 -21.21 2.31
CA ASN A 170 -12.48 -21.05 1.63
C ASN A 170 -11.58 -22.28 1.86
N VAL A 171 -10.47 -22.31 1.15
CA VAL A 171 -9.49 -23.40 1.24
C VAL A 171 -8.13 -22.82 1.63
N ASN A 172 -7.47 -23.44 2.59
CA ASN A 172 -6.14 -22.98 3.00
C ASN A 172 -5.11 -23.14 1.87
N ILE A 173 -4.24 -22.14 1.72
CA ILE A 173 -3.21 -22.10 0.67
C ILE A 173 -2.32 -23.33 0.64
N ARG A 174 -2.07 -23.97 1.78
CA ARG A 174 -1.27 -25.21 1.85
C ARG A 174 -1.76 -26.31 0.92
N ARG A 175 -3.09 -26.37 0.68
CA ARG A 175 -3.70 -27.34 -0.23
C ARG A 175 -3.49 -26.97 -1.70
N TYR A 176 -3.40 -25.67 -2.02
CA TYR A 176 -3.29 -25.20 -3.40
C TYR A 176 -1.88 -24.75 -3.79
N ARG A 177 -0.94 -24.81 -2.88
CA ARG A 177 0.44 -24.36 -3.06
C ARG A 177 1.08 -24.80 -4.38
N ASN A 178 0.89 -26.07 -4.75
CA ASN A 178 1.49 -26.69 -5.94
C ASN A 178 0.59 -26.71 -7.16
N MET A 179 -0.60 -26.10 -7.10
CA MET A 179 -1.51 -26.05 -8.23
C MET A 179 -0.95 -25.16 -9.35
N PRO A 180 -1.21 -25.50 -10.64
CA PRO A 180 -0.65 -24.78 -11.78
C PRO A 180 -0.95 -23.27 -11.75
N PHE A 181 -2.18 -22.86 -11.42
CA PHE A 181 -2.56 -21.46 -11.34
C PHE A 181 -1.79 -20.69 -10.25
N MET A 182 -1.50 -21.32 -9.11
CA MET A 182 -0.74 -20.69 -8.03
C MET A 182 0.74 -20.56 -8.39
N ARG A 183 1.28 -21.56 -9.13
CA ARG A 183 2.65 -21.48 -9.66
C ARG A 183 2.75 -20.35 -10.70
N ALA A 184 1.79 -20.24 -11.61
CA ALA A 184 1.75 -19.19 -12.61
C ALA A 184 1.67 -17.81 -11.97
N PHE A 185 0.85 -17.64 -10.95
CA PHE A 185 0.76 -16.37 -10.20
C PHE A 185 2.08 -16.03 -9.49
N ARG A 186 2.75 -17.01 -8.88
CA ARG A 186 4.08 -16.77 -8.27
C ARG A 186 5.12 -16.35 -9.31
N MET A 187 5.14 -17.03 -10.46
CA MET A 187 6.03 -16.62 -11.57
C MET A 187 5.75 -15.19 -12.03
N ALA A 188 4.47 -14.78 -12.11
CA ALA A 188 4.12 -13.42 -12.46
C ALA A 188 4.59 -12.41 -11.38
N VAL A 189 4.52 -12.78 -10.10
CA VAL A 189 5.08 -11.98 -8.99
C VAL A 189 6.59 -11.82 -9.15
N ASP A 190 7.31 -12.89 -9.46
CA ASP A 190 8.77 -12.85 -9.63
C ASP A 190 9.20 -12.04 -10.86
N ASN A 191 8.37 -12.06 -11.91
CA ASN A 191 8.58 -11.30 -13.15
C ASN A 191 8.06 -9.85 -13.08
N ASN A 192 7.56 -9.38 -11.92
CA ASN A 192 6.93 -8.06 -11.77
C ASN A 192 5.74 -7.80 -12.71
N SER A 193 5.01 -8.84 -13.08
CA SER A 193 3.83 -8.79 -13.95
C SER A 193 2.51 -8.81 -13.19
N VAL A 194 2.52 -8.37 -11.92
CA VAL A 194 1.35 -8.27 -11.07
C VAL A 194 1.05 -6.81 -10.75
N TYR A 195 -0.16 -6.37 -11.06
CA TYR A 195 -0.64 -5.02 -10.85
C TYR A 195 -1.77 -4.99 -9.81
N PHE A 196 -1.97 -3.83 -9.20
CA PHE A 196 -2.94 -3.62 -8.13
C PHE A 196 -3.87 -2.47 -8.46
N ASP A 197 -5.13 -2.53 -8.02
CA ASP A 197 -6.13 -1.50 -8.29
C ASP A 197 -5.89 -0.19 -7.53
N SER A 198 -5.07 -0.23 -6.50
CA SER A 198 -4.71 0.94 -5.68
C SER A 198 -3.41 0.71 -4.91
N LEU A 199 -2.78 1.79 -4.46
CA LEU A 199 -1.62 1.73 -3.56
C LEU A 199 -1.96 0.99 -2.25
N GLU A 200 -3.17 1.16 -1.71
CA GLU A 200 -3.63 0.45 -0.52
C GLU A 200 -3.58 -1.07 -0.74
N THR A 201 -4.10 -1.54 -1.89
CA THR A 201 -4.08 -2.96 -2.25
C THR A 201 -2.65 -3.45 -2.44
N TYR A 202 -1.79 -2.69 -3.13
CA TYR A 202 -0.38 -2.99 -3.30
C TYR A 202 0.33 -3.18 -1.96
N HIS A 203 0.20 -2.22 -1.03
CA HIS A 203 0.87 -2.30 0.26
C HIS A 203 0.39 -3.47 1.11
N LYS A 204 -0.92 -3.74 1.15
CA LYS A 204 -1.47 -4.90 1.87
C LYS A 204 -1.03 -6.22 1.26
N MET A 205 -1.02 -6.30 -0.06
CA MET A 205 -0.61 -7.50 -0.79
C MET A 205 0.91 -7.70 -0.85
N SER A 206 1.72 -6.68 -0.58
CA SER A 206 3.19 -6.84 -0.54
C SER A 206 3.66 -7.85 0.51
N GLU A 207 2.97 -7.95 1.65
CA GLU A 207 3.23 -9.00 2.66
C GLU A 207 2.85 -10.38 2.12
N VAL A 208 1.73 -10.48 1.43
CA VAL A 208 1.26 -11.72 0.79
C VAL A 208 2.23 -12.16 -0.30
N VAL A 209 2.68 -11.24 -1.13
CA VAL A 209 3.69 -11.49 -2.17
C VAL A 209 4.98 -12.04 -1.54
N TYR A 210 5.44 -11.44 -0.45
CA TYR A 210 6.59 -11.93 0.31
C TYR A 210 6.36 -13.35 0.86
N LEU A 211 5.21 -13.58 1.49
CA LEU A 211 4.84 -14.91 2.00
C LEU A 211 4.79 -15.96 0.87
N LEU A 212 4.25 -15.60 -0.30
CA LEU A 212 4.20 -16.51 -1.45
C LEU A 212 5.60 -16.86 -1.99
N LYS A 213 6.58 -15.97 -1.87
CA LYS A 213 7.98 -16.23 -2.23
C LYS A 213 8.69 -17.12 -1.21
N THR A 214 8.33 -17.02 0.06
CA THR A 214 8.99 -17.78 1.15
C THR A 214 8.37 -19.15 1.41
N ILE A 215 7.17 -19.41 0.90
CA ILE A 215 6.51 -20.73 0.99
C ILE A 215 7.08 -21.66 -0.12
N THR A 216 8.36 -21.86 -0.16
CA THR A 216 9.02 -22.87 -1.03
C THR A 216 8.92 -24.27 -0.45
#